data_aec19d72d77218058adf5c9138faf8e7
#
_entry.id   aec19d72d77218058adf5c9138faf8e7
#
_cell.length_a   1.000
_cell.length_b   1.000
_cell.length_c   1.000
_cell.angle_alpha   90.00
_cell.angle_beta   90.00
_cell.angle_gamma   90.00
#
_symmetry.space_group_name_H-M   'P 1'
#
loop_
_entity.id
_entity.type
_entity.pdbx_description
1 polymer ?
#
loop_
_entity_poly.entity_id
_entity_poly.type
_entity_poly.pdbx_seq_one_letter_code
_entity_poly.pdbx_strand_id
1 'polypeptide(L)'
;MQIRVGFEMEYQCPGPTPMILALNIHYSRASDLVRPDHLVTRPAVPVTAYRDLFGSWCSRLAAPPGRFALSSDALVNDSGLPDVVATGAVQMPLEQLRESTLVCLLGSRYRETDLLSDIAR
;
A
#
# COMPACT_ATOMS: atom_id res chain seq x y z
N MET A 1 1.62 5.15 21.89
CA MET A 1 0.60 6.02 21.25
C MET A 1 -0.31 5.18 20.39
N GLN A 2 -1.60 5.57 20.24
CA GLN A 2 -2.51 4.87 19.32
C GLN A 2 -2.85 5.80 18.15
N ILE A 3 -2.78 5.25 16.95
CA ILE A 3 -3.06 5.97 15.72
C ILE A 3 -4.26 5.30 15.04
N ARG A 4 -5.30 6.07 14.76
CA ARG A 4 -6.43 5.62 13.95
C ARG A 4 -6.13 5.85 12.48
N VAL A 5 -6.22 4.79 11.68
CA VAL A 5 -5.93 4.79 10.25
C VAL A 5 -7.13 4.22 9.51
N GLY A 6 -7.61 4.92 8.51
CA GLY A 6 -8.76 4.45 7.76
C GLY A 6 -9.02 5.28 6.51
N PHE A 7 -9.97 4.83 5.73
CA PHE A 7 -10.42 5.51 4.52
C PHE A 7 -11.90 5.21 4.26
N GLU A 8 -12.51 6.07 3.50
CA GLU A 8 -13.82 5.87 2.87
C GLU A 8 -13.73 6.39 1.44
N MET A 9 -14.02 5.53 0.47
CA MET A 9 -13.96 5.86 -0.96
C MET A 9 -15.24 5.39 -1.65
N GLU A 10 -15.69 6.18 -2.59
CA GLU A 10 -16.88 5.90 -3.37
C GLU A 10 -16.59 6.01 -4.86
N TYR A 11 -17.10 5.05 -5.62
CA TYR A 11 -16.95 4.97 -7.07
C TYR A 11 -18.30 4.84 -7.74
N GLN A 12 -18.43 5.43 -8.92
CA GLN A 12 -19.51 5.17 -9.85
C GLN A 12 -19.00 4.28 -10.97
N CYS A 13 -19.35 2.99 -10.91
CA CYS A 13 -18.87 2.00 -11.88
C CYS A 13 -19.85 1.91 -13.06
N PRO A 14 -19.41 2.14 -14.30
CA PRO A 14 -20.29 2.05 -15.49
C PRO A 14 -20.70 0.62 -15.84
N GLY A 15 -19.95 -0.37 -15.35
CA GLY A 15 -20.16 -1.80 -15.54
C GLY A 15 -19.40 -2.60 -14.51
N PRO A 16 -19.36 -3.94 -14.60
CA PRO A 16 -18.53 -4.77 -13.73
C PRO A 16 -17.07 -4.33 -13.85
N THR A 17 -16.49 -3.87 -12.75
CA THR A 17 -15.15 -3.24 -12.74
C THR A 17 -14.20 -4.06 -11.86
N PRO A 18 -13.21 -4.77 -12.45
CA PRO A 18 -12.16 -5.43 -11.69
C PRO A 18 -11.28 -4.39 -10.96
N MET A 19 -11.02 -4.64 -9.69
CA MET A 19 -10.18 -3.77 -8.85
C MET A 19 -9.10 -4.57 -8.14
N ILE A 20 -7.89 -4.00 -8.08
CA ILE A 20 -6.80 -4.45 -7.22
C ILE A 20 -6.50 -3.29 -6.26
N LEU A 21 -6.55 -3.58 -4.97
CA LEU A 21 -6.44 -2.59 -3.91
C LEU A 21 -5.25 -2.94 -3.03
N ALA A 22 -4.36 -1.98 -2.78
CA ALA A 22 -3.24 -2.08 -1.84
C ALA A 22 -3.48 -1.07 -0.71
N LEU A 23 -4.50 -1.30 0.10
CA LEU A 23 -5.04 -0.35 1.08
C LEU A 23 -4.91 -0.86 2.53
N ASN A 24 -4.38 -2.06 2.73
CA ASN A 24 -4.18 -2.63 4.03
C ASN A 24 -2.88 -2.14 4.68
N ILE A 25 -2.84 -2.19 6.00
CA ILE A 25 -1.64 -1.93 6.78
C ILE A 25 -0.60 -3.01 6.43
N HIS A 26 0.66 -2.60 6.24
CA HIS A 26 1.73 -3.51 5.86
C HIS A 26 1.91 -4.62 6.91
N TYR A 27 2.22 -5.84 6.48
CA TYR A 27 2.30 -7.03 7.35
C TYR A 27 3.29 -6.89 8.49
N SER A 28 4.34 -6.06 8.33
CA SER A 28 5.34 -5.82 9.40
C SER A 28 4.75 -5.12 10.62
N ARG A 29 3.56 -4.51 10.49
CA ARG A 29 2.84 -3.85 11.57
C ARG A 29 1.61 -4.65 12.05
N ALA A 30 1.48 -5.91 11.60
CA ALA A 30 0.33 -6.75 11.95
C ALA A 30 0.21 -6.99 13.47
N SER A 31 1.34 -7.10 14.18
CA SER A 31 1.37 -7.25 15.65
C SER A 31 0.93 -6.00 16.41
N ASP A 32 0.95 -4.85 15.75
CA ASP A 32 0.60 -3.56 16.36
C ASP A 32 -0.88 -3.21 16.19
N LEU A 33 -1.64 -4.01 15.43
CA LEU A 33 -3.05 -3.80 15.20
C LEU A 33 -3.85 -4.09 16.46
N VAL A 34 -4.46 -3.05 17.03
CA VAL A 34 -5.45 -3.14 18.13
C VAL A 34 -6.83 -3.44 17.56
N ARG A 35 -7.17 -2.78 16.46
CA ARG A 35 -8.37 -3.04 15.66
C ARG A 35 -7.95 -3.32 14.22
N PRO A 36 -8.35 -4.49 13.67
CA PRO A 36 -7.99 -4.90 12.31
C PRO A 36 -8.48 -3.94 11.23
N ASP A 37 -7.72 -3.86 10.16
CA ASP A 37 -7.97 -3.05 8.96
C ASP A 37 -8.85 -3.77 7.92
N HIS A 38 -9.95 -4.36 8.37
CA HIS A 38 -10.86 -5.07 7.47
C HIS A 38 -11.41 -4.16 6.38
N LEU A 39 -11.28 -4.62 5.13
CA LEU A 39 -11.93 -3.98 3.99
C LEU A 39 -13.42 -4.29 4.00
N VAL A 40 -14.23 -3.25 4.05
CA VAL A 40 -15.69 -3.32 3.95
C VAL A 40 -16.11 -2.77 2.60
N THR A 41 -16.97 -3.51 1.89
CA THR A 41 -17.51 -3.10 0.59
C THR A 41 -19.03 -2.93 0.65
N ARG A 42 -19.56 -1.96 -0.07
CA ARG A 42 -20.99 -1.71 -0.21
C ARG A 42 -21.33 -1.43 -1.69
N PRO A 43 -22.12 -2.32 -2.33
CA PRO A 43 -22.64 -3.59 -1.82
C PRO A 43 -21.51 -4.59 -1.48
N ALA A 44 -21.82 -5.57 -0.64
CA ALA A 44 -20.88 -6.62 -0.29
C ALA A 44 -20.55 -7.49 -1.51
N VAL A 45 -19.25 -7.70 -1.78
CA VAL A 45 -18.77 -8.53 -2.87
C VAL A 45 -17.68 -9.49 -2.36
N PRO A 46 -17.44 -10.62 -3.03
CA PRO A 46 -16.32 -11.49 -2.72
C PRO A 46 -14.99 -10.76 -2.89
N VAL A 47 -14.11 -10.87 -1.88
CA VAL A 47 -12.77 -10.30 -1.89
C VAL A 47 -11.75 -11.42 -1.75
N THR A 48 -10.77 -11.46 -2.65
CA THR A 48 -9.63 -12.36 -2.56
C THR A 48 -8.41 -11.57 -2.13
N ALA A 49 -7.83 -11.93 -0.98
CA ALA A 49 -6.61 -11.31 -0.48
C ALA A 49 -5.38 -12.14 -0.88
N TYR A 50 -4.27 -11.46 -1.21
CA TYR A 50 -2.97 -12.06 -1.49
C TYR A 50 -1.85 -11.10 -1.08
N ARG A 51 -0.61 -11.61 -1.02
CA ARG A 51 0.59 -10.77 -0.85
C ARG A 51 1.29 -10.59 -2.18
N ASP A 52 1.73 -9.35 -2.43
CA ASP A 52 2.59 -9.06 -3.56
C ASP A 52 4.07 -9.37 -3.26
N LEU A 53 4.95 -9.13 -4.23
CA LEU A 53 6.39 -9.37 -4.11
C LEU A 53 7.07 -8.45 -3.09
N PHE A 54 6.43 -7.35 -2.70
CA PHE A 54 6.93 -6.39 -1.71
C PHE A 54 6.39 -6.68 -0.31
N GLY A 55 5.56 -7.71 -0.17
CA GLY A 55 4.93 -8.09 1.09
C GLY A 55 3.65 -7.31 1.40
N SER A 56 3.20 -6.42 0.52
CA SER A 56 1.97 -5.67 0.71
C SER A 56 0.75 -6.59 0.60
N TRP A 57 -0.23 -6.40 1.48
CA TRP A 57 -1.53 -7.04 1.32
C TRP A 57 -2.31 -6.37 0.20
N CYS A 58 -2.68 -7.16 -0.78
CA CYS A 58 -3.52 -6.75 -1.90
C CYS A 58 -4.86 -7.46 -1.83
N SER A 59 -5.93 -6.72 -2.12
CA SER A 59 -7.29 -7.24 -2.24
C SER A 59 -7.74 -7.15 -3.69
N ARG A 60 -8.23 -8.27 -4.25
CA ARG A 60 -8.82 -8.33 -5.58
C ARG A 60 -10.31 -8.57 -5.48
N LEU A 61 -11.09 -7.77 -6.18
CA LEU A 61 -12.54 -7.87 -6.24
C LEU A 61 -13.06 -7.42 -7.61
N ALA A 62 -14.35 -7.63 -7.87
CA ALA A 62 -15.08 -7.06 -8.99
C ALA A 62 -16.23 -6.21 -8.44
N ALA A 63 -16.13 -4.89 -8.64
CA ALA A 63 -17.20 -3.97 -8.27
C ALA A 63 -18.38 -4.14 -9.23
N PRO A 64 -19.64 -4.21 -8.75
CA PRO A 64 -20.81 -4.24 -9.59
C PRO A 64 -21.06 -2.87 -10.27
N PRO A 65 -21.89 -2.83 -11.31
CA PRO A 65 -22.33 -1.56 -11.89
C PRO A 65 -23.04 -0.69 -10.85
N GLY A 66 -22.87 0.62 -10.99
CA GLY A 66 -23.50 1.62 -10.12
C GLY A 66 -22.58 2.10 -9.00
N ARG A 67 -23.18 2.56 -7.92
CA ARG A 67 -22.47 3.09 -6.75
C ARG A 67 -21.80 1.95 -5.97
N PHE A 68 -20.51 2.09 -5.76
CA PHE A 68 -19.70 1.12 -5.01
C PHE A 68 -18.80 1.85 -4.01
N ALA A 69 -18.92 1.49 -2.75
CA ALA A 69 -18.15 2.11 -1.67
C ALA A 69 -17.19 1.11 -1.01
N LEU A 70 -16.02 1.60 -0.65
CA LEU A 70 -14.96 0.91 0.06
C LEU A 70 -14.64 1.66 1.35
N SER A 71 -14.49 0.96 2.46
CA SER A 71 -14.05 1.58 3.70
C SER A 71 -13.21 0.63 4.55
N SER A 72 -12.34 1.21 5.37
CA SER A 72 -11.61 0.52 6.45
C SER A 72 -11.39 1.48 7.60
N ASP A 73 -11.29 0.94 8.82
CA ASP A 73 -11.04 1.73 10.04
C ASP A 73 -10.25 0.86 11.02
N ALA A 74 -8.98 1.12 11.11
CA ALA A 74 -8.02 0.40 11.94
C ALA A 74 -7.50 1.25 13.10
N LEU A 75 -7.01 0.59 14.12
CA LEU A 75 -6.30 1.22 15.24
C LEU A 75 -4.96 0.51 15.43
N VAL A 76 -3.88 1.28 15.40
CA VAL A 76 -2.50 0.78 15.45
C VAL A 76 -1.80 1.32 16.69
N ASN A 77 -1.10 0.46 17.42
CA ASN A 77 -0.15 0.90 18.43
C ASN A 77 1.15 1.37 17.77
N ASP A 78 1.65 2.50 18.24
CA ASP A 78 2.93 3.05 17.81
C ASP A 78 3.75 3.50 19.01
N SER A 79 5.07 3.39 18.91
CA SER A 79 5.97 3.83 19.97
C SER A 79 5.92 5.34 20.21
N GLY A 80 5.61 6.11 19.16
CA GLY A 80 5.68 7.56 19.15
C GLY A 80 7.11 8.10 19.15
N LEU A 81 8.10 7.22 19.00
CA LEU A 81 9.50 7.61 18.90
C LEU A 81 9.85 7.98 17.45
N PRO A 82 10.78 8.91 17.24
CA PRO A 82 11.29 9.20 15.90
C PRO A 82 11.93 7.97 15.28
N ASP A 83 11.90 7.89 13.96
CA ASP A 83 12.62 6.86 13.22
C ASP A 83 14.14 6.96 13.46
N VAL A 84 14.81 5.81 13.40
CA VAL A 84 16.27 5.75 13.55
C VAL A 84 16.93 6.42 12.36
N VAL A 85 17.71 7.46 12.62
CA VAL A 85 18.50 8.17 11.60
C VAL A 85 19.89 7.57 11.54
N ALA A 86 20.23 6.96 10.40
CA ALA A 86 21.59 6.46 10.13
C ALA A 86 22.47 7.59 9.58
N THR A 87 23.08 8.38 10.45
CA THR A 87 23.90 9.55 10.07
C THR A 87 25.13 9.21 9.24
N GLY A 88 25.62 7.96 9.32
CA GLY A 88 26.73 7.42 8.53
C GLY A 88 26.31 6.68 7.26
N ALA A 89 25.03 6.73 6.86
CA ALA A 89 24.58 6.07 5.64
C ALA A 89 25.21 6.73 4.40
N VAL A 90 25.73 5.89 3.53
CA VAL A 90 26.30 6.29 2.23
C VAL A 90 25.55 5.59 1.10
N GLN A 91 25.59 6.17 -0.09
CA GLN A 91 25.03 5.52 -1.28
C GLN A 91 25.78 4.20 -1.52
N MET A 92 25.01 3.12 -1.61
CA MET A 92 25.57 1.79 -1.86
C MET A 92 25.87 1.64 -3.36
N PRO A 93 27.08 1.16 -3.74
CA PRO A 93 27.38 0.82 -5.13
C PRO A 93 26.43 -0.25 -5.68
N LEU A 94 26.16 -0.20 -6.97
CA LEU A 94 25.18 -1.07 -7.64
C LEU A 94 25.48 -2.56 -7.44
N GLU A 95 26.77 -2.93 -7.49
CA GLU A 95 27.26 -4.29 -7.33
C GLU A 95 27.09 -4.86 -5.92
N GLN A 96 26.82 -4.00 -4.94
CA GLN A 96 26.60 -4.37 -3.55
C GLN A 96 25.11 -4.40 -3.16
N LEU A 97 24.23 -3.99 -4.08
CA LEU A 97 22.79 -4.04 -3.83
C LEU A 97 22.29 -5.48 -3.76
N ARG A 98 21.38 -5.71 -2.84
CA ARG A 98 20.70 -7.01 -2.76
C ARG A 98 19.83 -7.20 -4.01
N GLU A 99 19.77 -8.43 -4.52
CA GLU A 99 18.97 -8.80 -5.69
C GLU A 99 17.49 -8.37 -5.54
N SER A 100 16.93 -8.49 -4.33
CA SER A 100 15.55 -8.09 -4.03
C SER A 100 15.29 -6.58 -4.20
N THR A 101 16.34 -5.74 -4.20
CA THR A 101 16.20 -4.29 -4.37
C THR A 101 16.39 -3.84 -5.82
N LEU A 102 16.93 -4.70 -6.70
CA LEU A 102 17.20 -4.35 -8.10
C LEU A 102 15.94 -3.97 -8.86
N VAL A 103 14.80 -4.57 -8.51
CA VAL A 103 13.50 -4.23 -9.11
C VAL A 103 13.12 -2.76 -8.87
N CYS A 104 13.60 -2.15 -7.77
CA CYS A 104 13.33 -0.75 -7.44
C CYS A 104 14.13 0.23 -8.31
N LEU A 105 15.13 -0.24 -9.06
CA LEU A 105 15.89 0.57 -10.02
C LEU A 105 15.18 0.72 -11.36
N LEU A 106 14.16 -0.09 -11.61
CA LEU A 106 13.40 -0.02 -12.85
C LEU A 106 12.42 1.14 -12.81
N GLY A 107 12.27 1.83 -13.93
CA GLY A 107 11.27 2.86 -14.11
C GLY A 107 9.86 2.31 -13.89
N SER A 108 8.99 3.08 -13.25
CA SER A 108 7.60 2.73 -13.07
C SER A 108 6.73 3.33 -14.18
N ARG A 109 5.78 2.56 -14.69
CA ARG A 109 4.82 3.01 -15.71
C ARG A 109 4.01 4.26 -15.28
N TYR A 110 3.81 4.43 -13.98
CA TYR A 110 2.98 5.49 -13.41
C TYR A 110 3.80 6.65 -12.80
N ARG A 111 5.10 6.63 -13.00
CA ARG A 111 6.01 7.68 -12.54
C ARG A 111 6.82 8.19 -13.74
N GLU A 112 6.77 9.48 -13.95
CA GLU A 112 7.50 10.17 -15.01
C GLU A 112 8.97 10.32 -14.62
N THR A 113 9.66 9.18 -14.43
CA THR A 113 11.07 9.15 -14.00
C THR A 113 11.98 9.88 -15.00
N ASP A 114 11.65 9.85 -16.29
CA ASP A 114 12.42 10.51 -17.33
C ASP A 114 12.36 12.04 -17.21
N LEU A 115 11.22 12.59 -16.73
CA LEU A 115 11.05 14.03 -16.52
C LEU A 115 11.65 14.51 -15.20
N LEU A 116 11.86 13.62 -14.25
CA LEU A 116 12.36 13.94 -12.91
C LEU A 116 13.87 13.71 -12.76
N SER A 117 14.52 13.12 -13.75
CA SER A 117 15.96 12.78 -13.69
C SER A 117 16.85 14.00 -13.50
N ASP A 118 16.47 15.16 -14.04
CA ASP A 118 17.25 16.40 -13.91
C ASP A 118 17.06 17.06 -12.54
N ILE A 119 15.97 16.75 -11.83
CA ILE A 119 15.67 17.26 -10.48
C ILE A 119 16.37 16.40 -9.42
N ALA A 120 16.62 15.13 -9.72
CA ALA A 120 17.19 14.14 -8.81
C ALA A 120 18.74 14.12 -8.80
N ARG A 121 19.39 14.94 -9.61
CA ARG A 121 20.83 15.16 -9.63
C ARG A 121 21.20 16.37 -8.76
#